data_222e8bedf6bc39f8194b8cd87d3d5ef5
#
_entry.id   222e8bedf6bc39f8194b8cd87d3d5ef5
#
_cell.length_a   1.000
_cell.length_b   1.000
_cell.length_c   1.000
_cell.angle_alpha   90.00
_cell.angle_beta   90.00
_cell.angle_gamma   90.00
#
_symmetry.space_group_name_H-M   'P 1'
#
loop_
_entity.id
_entity.type
_entity.pdbx_description
1 polymer ?
#
loop_
_entity_poly.entity_id
_entity_poly.type
_entity_poly.pdbx_seq_one_letter_code
_entity_poly.pdbx_strand_id
1 'polypeptide(L)'
;MSVPPVLRPKNEKSVASSRQAPPPLIALQSRWQGLLPLGAAAVSLVIGFGGGVAVMRHRHEGQKTIAAVNGVQINQEQLFVRLQSVAGQPVMHKMVEEELQLQFAAKKGLAPTDAQVEARYQAIRKDPRFLPALSASGLSLSDYKRSLRVKLALANVLTDKITVSDAEVQDFYKVQSDPQNPQAQFYRPATMTFRVIATPTQGRAVSALQELNGSTPFQMAVTEYSVDPSRSIGGLLSPLQRRRSPLSQDPALEAKLYDMKVGQIQGPAFFNKQWWIFRCEDKSLGQTLPLSSIKDEAVLGAKIIKGTKLNGAAVEAEFQQFEAASSLQAFWVQYQHAVTGH
;
A
#
# COMPACT_ATOMS: atom_id res chain seq x y z
N MET A 1 30.08 -76.05 -11.88
CA MET A 1 28.72 -75.50 -11.56
C MET A 1 28.70 -74.04 -11.91
N SER A 2 28.18 -73.75 -13.11
CA SER A 2 28.19 -72.39 -13.70
C SER A 2 26.92 -71.67 -13.29
N VAL A 3 27.07 -70.41 -12.80
CA VAL A 3 25.99 -69.50 -12.48
C VAL A 3 25.59 -68.77 -13.75
N PRO A 4 24.27 -68.67 -14.13
CA PRO A 4 23.86 -67.95 -15.33
C PRO A 4 23.85 -66.43 -15.11
N PRO A 5 24.00 -65.64 -16.18
CA PRO A 5 24.05 -64.19 -16.07
C PRO A 5 22.65 -63.56 -15.89
N VAL A 6 22.58 -62.60 -14.98
CA VAL A 6 21.38 -61.79 -14.70
C VAL A 6 21.19 -60.78 -15.85
N LEU A 7 20.04 -60.89 -16.53
CA LEU A 7 19.57 -59.96 -17.55
C LEU A 7 19.18 -58.62 -16.90
N ARG A 8 19.79 -57.52 -17.31
CA ARG A 8 19.38 -56.15 -16.99
C ARG A 8 18.13 -55.81 -17.81
N PRO A 9 17.10 -55.19 -17.21
CA PRO A 9 15.98 -54.65 -17.98
C PRO A 9 16.40 -53.40 -18.80
N LYS A 10 15.91 -53.34 -20.04
CA LYS A 10 16.07 -52.25 -20.99
C LYS A 10 15.48 -50.94 -20.41
N ASN A 11 16.22 -49.86 -20.54
CA ASN A 11 15.74 -48.49 -20.36
C ASN A 11 14.50 -48.22 -21.20
N GLU A 12 13.38 -48.10 -20.56
CA GLU A 12 12.24 -47.38 -21.10
C GLU A 12 12.53 -45.86 -20.99
N LYS A 13 12.70 -45.22 -22.16
CA LYS A 13 12.73 -43.76 -22.28
C LYS A 13 11.38 -43.21 -21.84
N SER A 14 11.30 -42.71 -20.61
CA SER A 14 10.17 -41.90 -20.18
C SER A 14 10.23 -40.60 -21.00
N VAL A 15 9.26 -40.43 -21.87
CA VAL A 15 8.95 -39.17 -22.54
C VAL A 15 8.46 -38.21 -21.44
N ALA A 16 9.38 -37.47 -20.87
CA ALA A 16 9.07 -36.34 -20.00
C ALA A 16 8.39 -35.30 -20.89
N SER A 17 7.06 -35.24 -20.82
CA SER A 17 6.27 -34.13 -21.28
C SER A 17 6.80 -32.88 -20.57
N SER A 18 7.58 -32.07 -21.27
CA SER A 18 7.99 -30.75 -20.84
C SER A 18 6.73 -29.86 -20.80
N ARG A 19 6.05 -29.89 -19.67
CA ARG A 19 5.16 -28.78 -19.32
C ARG A 19 6.04 -27.56 -19.19
N GLN A 20 6.17 -26.79 -20.26
CA GLN A 20 6.70 -25.43 -20.18
C GLN A 20 5.88 -24.71 -19.11
N ALA A 21 6.55 -24.35 -18.03
CA ALA A 21 6.00 -23.42 -17.06
C ALA A 21 5.59 -22.13 -17.83
N PRO A 22 4.41 -21.57 -17.55
CA PRO A 22 4.05 -20.30 -18.14
C PRO A 22 5.14 -19.28 -17.81
N PRO A 23 5.49 -18.38 -18.75
CA PRO A 23 6.50 -17.36 -18.51
C PRO A 23 6.10 -16.57 -17.27
N PRO A 24 7.06 -16.17 -16.43
CA PRO A 24 6.75 -15.43 -15.22
C PRO A 24 6.04 -14.13 -15.63
N LEU A 25 4.85 -13.89 -15.05
CA LEU A 25 4.03 -12.69 -15.17
C LEU A 25 4.74 -11.40 -14.69
N ILE A 26 6.04 -11.46 -14.45
CA ILE A 26 6.83 -10.44 -13.77
C ILE A 26 7.16 -9.24 -14.66
N ALA A 27 7.14 -9.37 -15.98
CA ALA A 27 7.56 -8.29 -16.88
C ALA A 27 6.44 -7.27 -17.24
N LEU A 28 5.16 -7.63 -17.08
CA LEU A 28 4.02 -6.73 -17.34
C LEU A 28 3.58 -5.92 -16.11
N GLN A 29 4.22 -6.15 -14.96
CA GLN A 29 3.75 -5.63 -13.67
C GLN A 29 4.20 -4.20 -13.37
N SER A 30 5.20 -3.63 -14.02
CA SER A 30 5.80 -2.39 -13.53
C SER A 30 4.98 -1.11 -13.77
N ARG A 31 4.28 -1.01 -14.91
CA ARG A 31 3.47 0.20 -15.23
C ARG A 31 2.01 0.11 -14.77
N TRP A 32 1.46 -1.11 -14.66
CA TRP A 32 0.04 -1.32 -14.37
C TRP A 32 -0.26 -1.78 -12.94
N GLN A 33 0.76 -1.98 -12.11
CA GLN A 33 0.62 -2.42 -10.70
C GLN A 33 -0.20 -1.45 -9.83
N GLY A 34 -0.38 -0.22 -10.27
CA GLY A 34 -1.21 0.77 -9.57
C GLY A 34 -2.72 0.61 -9.77
N LEU A 35 -3.18 -0.31 -10.64
CA LEU A 35 -4.62 -0.48 -10.92
C LEU A 35 -5.34 -1.40 -9.92
N LEU A 36 -4.61 -2.24 -9.24
CA LEU A 36 -5.11 -3.03 -8.12
C LEU A 36 -4.62 -2.37 -6.82
N PRO A 37 -5.43 -1.72 -6.03
CA PRO A 37 -6.80 -1.89 -5.66
C PRO A 37 -7.67 -0.62 -5.88
N LEU A 38 -8.66 -0.69 -6.74
CA LEU A 38 -9.68 0.34 -6.86
C LEU A 38 -10.79 0.23 -5.78
N GLY A 39 -10.77 -0.82 -5.01
CA GLY A 39 -11.73 -1.06 -3.95
C GLY A 39 -11.09 -1.11 -2.58
N ALA A 40 -11.70 -0.44 -1.63
CA ALA A 40 -11.32 -0.32 -0.22
C ALA A 40 -9.88 0.19 -0.03
N ALA A 41 -9.78 1.45 0.30
CA ALA A 41 -8.61 2.19 0.76
C ALA A 41 -7.47 1.32 1.32
N ALA A 42 -6.81 0.53 0.49
CA ALA A 42 -5.43 0.33 0.68
C ALA A 42 -4.81 1.68 0.29
N VAL A 43 -4.74 2.57 1.25
CA VAL A 43 -3.69 3.57 1.27
C VAL A 43 -2.42 2.75 1.41
N SER A 44 -2.07 2.02 0.35
CA SER A 44 -0.70 1.64 0.15
C SER A 44 0.03 2.95 0.15
N LEU A 45 0.80 3.15 1.18
CA LEU A 45 1.70 4.25 1.35
C LEU A 45 2.53 4.33 0.07
N VAL A 46 1.99 5.00 -0.96
CA VAL A 46 2.84 5.68 -1.87
C VAL A 46 3.43 6.76 -0.96
N ILE A 47 4.62 6.49 -0.43
CA ILE A 47 5.54 7.55 -0.06
C ILE A 47 5.88 8.24 -1.39
N GLY A 48 4.86 8.79 -2.02
CA GLY A 48 5.00 9.87 -2.93
C GLY A 48 5.09 11.08 -2.03
N PHE A 49 6.24 11.71 -1.99
CA PHE A 49 6.36 13.08 -1.55
C PHE A 49 5.36 13.92 -2.34
N GLY A 50 4.09 13.86 -1.95
CA GLY A 50 3.04 14.76 -2.38
C GLY A 50 3.18 16.04 -1.56
N GLY A 51 4.34 16.67 -1.66
CA GLY A 51 4.40 18.08 -1.34
C GLY A 51 3.49 18.77 -2.36
N GLY A 52 2.24 19.07 -1.97
CA GLY A 52 1.36 19.94 -2.74
C GLY A 52 2.10 21.25 -2.99
N VAL A 53 2.77 21.31 -4.14
CA VAL A 53 3.30 22.55 -4.67
C VAL A 53 2.09 23.33 -5.16
N ALA A 54 1.51 24.11 -4.28
CA ALA A 54 0.69 25.23 -4.69
C ALA A 54 1.60 26.10 -5.55
N VAL A 55 1.48 25.92 -6.87
CA VAL A 55 2.23 26.72 -7.84
C VAL A 55 1.85 28.18 -7.63
N MET A 56 2.82 28.90 -7.15
CA MET A 56 2.93 30.30 -6.83
C MET A 56 2.13 31.24 -7.75
N ARG A 57 1.18 31.88 -7.19
CA ARG A 57 0.93 33.30 -7.47
C ARG A 57 1.68 34.08 -6.39
N HIS A 58 2.69 34.84 -6.81
CA HIS A 58 3.35 35.99 -6.22
C HIS A 58 4.85 35.86 -5.89
N ARG A 59 5.62 36.73 -6.49
CA ARG A 59 7.06 36.97 -6.29
C ARG A 59 7.47 37.40 -4.86
N HIS A 60 6.54 37.43 -3.90
CA HIS A 60 6.80 37.80 -2.51
C HIS A 60 6.65 36.65 -1.49
N GLU A 61 6.20 35.45 -1.92
CA GLU A 61 5.98 34.32 -0.98
C GLU A 61 7.24 33.51 -0.66
N GLY A 62 8.30 33.61 -1.48
CA GLY A 62 9.56 32.88 -1.27
C GLY A 62 10.30 33.22 0.03
N GLN A 63 10.02 34.38 0.62
CA GLN A 63 10.63 34.84 1.88
C GLN A 63 9.85 34.43 3.13
N LYS A 64 8.72 33.74 2.98
CA LYS A 64 7.91 33.33 4.14
C LYS A 64 8.69 32.36 5.01
N THR A 65 8.95 32.76 6.26
CA THR A 65 9.56 31.89 7.26
C THR A 65 8.58 30.79 7.61
N ILE A 66 9.01 29.53 7.49
CA ILE A 66 8.21 28.33 7.81
C ILE A 66 8.66 27.68 9.13
N ALA A 67 9.92 27.91 9.54
CA ALA A 67 10.45 27.44 10.81
C ALA A 67 11.61 28.31 11.26
N ALA A 68 11.96 28.27 12.56
CA ALA A 68 13.18 28.87 13.09
C ALA A 68 13.83 27.93 14.12
N VAL A 69 15.17 27.83 14.08
CA VAL A 69 15.96 27.05 15.03
C VAL A 69 17.00 27.98 15.64
N ASN A 70 16.91 28.24 16.93
CA ASN A 70 17.79 29.16 17.65
C ASN A 70 17.92 30.56 16.98
N GLY A 71 16.80 31.06 16.47
CA GLY A 71 16.73 32.35 15.77
C GLY A 71 17.12 32.33 14.28
N VAL A 72 17.67 31.23 13.77
CA VAL A 72 17.95 31.05 12.33
C VAL A 72 16.67 30.65 11.61
N GLN A 73 16.25 31.47 10.66
CA GLN A 73 15.02 31.24 9.90
C GLN A 73 15.23 30.25 8.76
N ILE A 74 14.26 29.36 8.59
CA ILE A 74 14.12 28.49 7.41
C ILE A 74 12.93 29.01 6.62
N ASN A 75 13.16 29.42 5.38
CA ASN A 75 12.13 29.96 4.53
C ASN A 75 11.59 28.96 3.49
N GLN A 76 10.48 29.30 2.89
CA GLN A 76 9.78 28.46 1.91
C GLN A 76 10.64 28.16 0.67
N GLU A 77 11.42 29.13 0.20
CA GLU A 77 12.30 28.95 -0.96
C GLU A 77 13.40 27.92 -0.69
N GLN A 78 14.03 27.97 0.47
CA GLN A 78 15.04 26.97 0.88
C GLN A 78 14.45 25.56 0.93
N LEU A 79 13.23 25.41 1.46
CA LEU A 79 12.53 24.12 1.45
C LEU A 79 12.24 23.67 0.01
N PHE A 80 11.73 24.56 -0.84
CA PHE A 80 11.38 24.24 -2.22
C PHE A 80 12.61 23.80 -3.03
N VAL A 81 13.73 24.54 -2.95
CA VAL A 81 14.99 24.15 -3.63
C VAL A 81 15.46 22.77 -3.19
N ARG A 82 15.38 22.46 -1.89
CA ARG A 82 15.74 21.13 -1.39
C ARG A 82 14.78 20.04 -1.87
N LEU A 83 13.48 20.30 -1.87
CA LEU A 83 12.49 19.35 -2.41
C LEU A 83 12.72 19.09 -3.90
N GLN A 84 13.01 20.13 -4.68
CA GLN A 84 13.35 19.97 -6.10
C GLN A 84 14.61 19.14 -6.30
N SER A 85 15.66 19.35 -5.50
CA SER A 85 16.90 18.59 -5.65
C SER A 85 16.76 17.10 -5.29
N VAL A 86 15.89 16.78 -4.33
CA VAL A 86 15.71 15.39 -3.83
C VAL A 86 14.62 14.64 -4.59
N ALA A 87 13.50 15.30 -4.92
CA ALA A 87 12.31 14.68 -5.45
C ALA A 87 11.84 15.25 -6.80
N GLY A 88 12.45 16.31 -7.31
CA GLY A 88 11.96 17.01 -8.51
C GLY A 88 11.92 16.12 -9.75
N GLN A 89 12.98 15.37 -10.02
CA GLN A 89 13.05 14.49 -11.20
C GLN A 89 11.97 13.37 -11.16
N PRO A 90 11.87 12.54 -10.10
CA PRO A 90 10.87 11.47 -10.07
C PRO A 90 9.44 12.01 -10.05
N VAL A 91 9.20 13.16 -9.42
CA VAL A 91 7.86 13.79 -9.42
C VAL A 91 7.51 14.30 -10.81
N MET A 92 8.45 14.97 -11.49
CA MET A 92 8.22 15.46 -12.87
C MET A 92 7.96 14.30 -13.82
N HIS A 93 8.76 13.24 -13.77
CA HIS A 93 8.56 12.04 -14.59
C HIS A 93 7.16 11.45 -14.37
N LYS A 94 6.74 11.29 -13.11
CA LYS A 94 5.41 10.82 -12.78
C LYS A 94 4.30 11.72 -13.32
N MET A 95 4.46 13.04 -13.22
CA MET A 95 3.48 14.01 -13.74
C MET A 95 3.34 13.91 -15.25
N VAL A 96 4.44 13.73 -15.97
CA VAL A 96 4.44 13.50 -17.43
C VAL A 96 3.74 12.20 -17.78
N GLU A 97 4.08 11.12 -17.08
CA GLU A 97 3.44 9.81 -17.28
C GLU A 97 1.92 9.87 -17.04
N GLU A 98 1.48 10.50 -15.93
CA GLU A 98 0.06 10.68 -15.62
C GLU A 98 -0.67 11.47 -16.72
N GLU A 99 -0.05 12.52 -17.26
CA GLU A 99 -0.63 13.31 -18.32
C GLU A 99 -0.72 12.54 -19.63
N LEU A 100 0.32 11.78 -20.01
CA LEU A 100 0.30 10.89 -21.16
C LEU A 100 -0.81 9.84 -21.06
N GLN A 101 -1.00 9.23 -19.88
CA GLN A 101 -2.06 8.26 -19.62
C GLN A 101 -3.46 8.88 -19.80
N LEU A 102 -3.67 10.11 -19.32
CA LEU A 102 -4.94 10.81 -19.49
C LEU A 102 -5.21 11.15 -20.97
N GLN A 103 -4.19 11.65 -21.67
CA GLN A 103 -4.30 11.98 -23.09
C GLN A 103 -4.51 10.73 -23.96
N PHE A 104 -3.85 9.63 -23.64
CA PHE A 104 -4.07 8.35 -24.31
C PHE A 104 -5.51 7.85 -24.15
N ALA A 105 -6.05 7.90 -22.93
CA ALA A 105 -7.44 7.55 -22.68
C ALA A 105 -8.40 8.49 -23.43
N ALA A 106 -8.10 9.79 -23.47
CA ALA A 106 -8.89 10.78 -24.21
C ALA A 106 -8.88 10.53 -25.72
N LYS A 107 -7.72 10.19 -26.30
CA LYS A 107 -7.59 9.82 -27.71
C LYS A 107 -8.44 8.60 -28.07
N LYS A 108 -8.62 7.67 -27.11
CA LYS A 108 -9.49 6.50 -27.28
C LYS A 108 -10.98 6.80 -26.99
N GLY A 109 -11.35 8.00 -26.57
CA GLY A 109 -12.71 8.34 -26.15
C GLY A 109 -13.10 7.74 -24.79
N LEU A 110 -12.12 7.33 -23.98
CA LEU A 110 -12.30 6.60 -22.72
C LEU A 110 -11.86 7.42 -21.50
N ALA A 111 -11.62 8.73 -21.65
CA ALA A 111 -11.31 9.62 -20.54
C ALA A 111 -12.45 9.65 -19.51
N PRO A 112 -12.17 9.54 -18.21
CA PRO A 112 -13.20 9.60 -17.20
C PRO A 112 -13.76 11.03 -17.07
N THR A 113 -15.07 11.12 -16.95
CA THR A 113 -15.76 12.39 -16.68
C THR A 113 -15.56 12.84 -15.22
N ASP A 114 -15.78 14.14 -14.95
CA ASP A 114 -15.76 14.66 -13.58
C ASP A 114 -16.79 13.97 -12.69
N ALA A 115 -17.95 13.66 -13.23
CA ALA A 115 -19.00 12.93 -12.53
C ALA A 115 -18.55 11.52 -12.11
N GLN A 116 -17.83 10.80 -12.96
CA GLN A 116 -17.28 9.48 -12.64
C GLN A 116 -16.21 9.55 -11.54
N VAL A 117 -15.33 10.56 -11.62
CA VAL A 117 -14.31 10.79 -10.59
C VAL A 117 -14.96 11.13 -9.25
N GLU A 118 -15.97 12.01 -9.26
CA GLU A 118 -16.70 12.40 -8.05
C GLU A 118 -17.47 11.23 -7.45
N ALA A 119 -18.21 10.47 -8.26
CA ALA A 119 -18.93 9.29 -7.81
C ALA A 119 -17.99 8.27 -7.16
N ARG A 120 -16.82 8.05 -7.78
CA ARG A 120 -15.80 7.15 -7.21
C ARG A 120 -15.22 7.68 -5.90
N TYR A 121 -14.93 8.96 -5.84
CA TYR A 121 -14.48 9.61 -4.61
C TYR A 121 -15.53 9.46 -3.49
N GLN A 122 -16.81 9.70 -3.77
CA GLN A 122 -17.89 9.57 -2.79
C GLN A 122 -18.06 8.12 -2.30
N ALA A 123 -17.84 7.12 -3.15
CA ALA A 123 -17.83 5.71 -2.74
C ALA A 123 -16.68 5.41 -1.76
N ILE A 124 -15.48 5.88 -2.06
CA ILE A 124 -14.28 5.63 -1.24
C ILE A 124 -14.35 6.35 0.10
N ARG A 125 -14.83 7.60 0.14
CA ARG A 125 -14.91 8.39 1.39
C ARG A 125 -15.89 7.83 2.42
N LYS A 126 -16.77 6.90 2.05
CA LYS A 126 -17.61 6.18 3.00
C LYS A 126 -16.83 5.30 3.98
N ASP A 127 -15.60 4.90 3.61
CA ASP A 127 -14.72 4.20 4.55
C ASP A 127 -14.20 5.19 5.60
N PRO A 128 -14.49 5.00 6.90
CA PRO A 128 -14.08 5.93 7.96
C PRO A 128 -12.56 6.09 8.07
N ARG A 129 -11.78 5.15 7.53
CA ARG A 129 -10.31 5.20 7.51
C ARG A 129 -9.78 6.13 6.42
N PHE A 130 -10.60 6.50 5.44
CA PHE A 130 -10.16 7.27 4.27
C PHE A 130 -9.61 8.65 4.65
N LEU A 131 -10.38 9.45 5.39
CA LEU A 131 -9.96 10.82 5.74
C LEU A 131 -8.71 10.85 6.63
N PRO A 132 -8.60 10.02 7.69
CA PRO A 132 -7.35 9.91 8.46
C PRO A 132 -6.15 9.52 7.60
N ALA A 133 -6.33 8.56 6.69
CA ALA A 133 -5.26 8.10 5.80
C ALA A 133 -4.86 9.17 4.77
N LEU A 134 -5.81 9.90 4.20
CA LEU A 134 -5.53 11.03 3.30
C LEU A 134 -4.76 12.13 4.03
N SER A 135 -5.19 12.49 5.25
CA SER A 135 -4.47 13.46 6.08
C SER A 135 -3.04 13.01 6.41
N ALA A 136 -2.85 11.75 6.79
CA ALA A 136 -1.54 11.19 7.08
C ALA A 136 -0.61 11.13 5.85
N SER A 137 -1.18 11.00 4.65
CA SER A 137 -0.39 10.98 3.40
C SER A 137 0.14 12.36 2.98
N GLY A 138 -0.37 13.45 3.56
CA GLY A 138 -0.05 14.82 3.16
C GLY A 138 -0.56 15.23 1.76
N LEU A 139 -1.36 14.36 1.10
CA LEU A 139 -1.93 14.68 -0.21
C LEU A 139 -3.10 15.65 -0.06
N SER A 140 -3.17 16.63 -0.96
CA SER A 140 -4.36 17.44 -1.10
C SER A 140 -5.52 16.62 -1.70
N LEU A 141 -6.75 17.05 -1.45
CA LEU A 141 -7.92 16.41 -2.06
C LEU A 141 -7.90 16.52 -3.59
N SER A 142 -7.36 17.61 -4.14
CA SER A 142 -7.20 17.80 -5.59
C SER A 142 -6.22 16.79 -6.19
N ASP A 143 -5.05 16.58 -5.54
CA ASP A 143 -4.06 15.61 -6.01
C ASP A 143 -4.58 14.19 -5.90
N TYR A 144 -5.31 13.89 -4.82
CA TYR A 144 -5.99 12.60 -4.69
C TYR A 144 -7.01 12.37 -5.82
N LYS A 145 -7.87 13.36 -6.12
CA LYS A 145 -8.83 13.24 -7.23
C LYS A 145 -8.14 13.16 -8.59
N ARG A 146 -7.00 13.85 -8.79
CA ARG A 146 -6.19 13.70 -10.00
C ARG A 146 -5.68 12.26 -10.13
N SER A 147 -5.08 11.69 -9.09
CA SER A 147 -4.61 10.30 -9.10
C SER A 147 -5.75 9.30 -9.33
N LEU A 148 -6.93 9.58 -8.80
CA LEU A 148 -8.13 8.77 -9.03
C LEU A 148 -8.59 8.85 -10.49
N ARG A 149 -8.53 10.03 -11.12
CA ARG A 149 -8.81 10.23 -12.54
C ARG A 149 -7.88 9.40 -13.41
N VAL A 150 -6.58 9.43 -13.14
CA VAL A 150 -5.60 8.61 -13.88
C VAL A 150 -5.91 7.12 -13.76
N LYS A 151 -6.19 6.63 -12.56
CA LYS A 151 -6.56 5.22 -12.34
C LYS A 151 -7.83 4.83 -13.09
N LEU A 152 -8.84 5.69 -13.10
CA LEU A 152 -10.07 5.46 -13.84
C LEU A 152 -9.83 5.46 -15.35
N ALA A 153 -8.98 6.35 -15.87
CA ALA A 153 -8.63 6.39 -17.27
C ALA A 153 -8.00 5.07 -17.74
N LEU A 154 -7.02 4.57 -16.98
CA LEU A 154 -6.38 3.29 -17.26
C LEU A 154 -7.36 2.12 -17.12
N ALA A 155 -8.21 2.13 -16.11
CA ALA A 155 -9.24 1.11 -15.93
C ALA A 155 -10.21 1.09 -17.13
N ASN A 156 -10.67 2.25 -17.59
CA ASN A 156 -11.56 2.37 -18.75
C ASN A 156 -10.91 1.79 -20.00
N VAL A 157 -9.63 2.11 -20.26
CA VAL A 157 -8.90 1.59 -21.43
C VAL A 157 -8.74 0.07 -21.36
N LEU A 158 -8.36 -0.47 -20.20
CA LEU A 158 -8.19 -1.92 -20.01
C LEU A 158 -9.51 -2.68 -20.10
N THR A 159 -10.60 -2.08 -19.66
CA THR A 159 -11.91 -2.73 -19.57
C THR A 159 -12.84 -2.38 -20.72
N ASP A 160 -12.34 -1.66 -21.73
CA ASP A 160 -13.14 -1.39 -22.93
C ASP A 160 -13.64 -2.70 -23.54
N LYS A 161 -14.96 -2.78 -23.77
CA LYS A 161 -15.68 -3.96 -24.29
C LYS A 161 -15.53 -5.25 -23.46
N ILE A 162 -14.98 -5.16 -22.23
CA ILE A 162 -14.88 -6.31 -21.33
C ILE A 162 -16.20 -6.47 -20.58
N THR A 163 -16.80 -7.65 -20.72
CA THR A 163 -17.93 -8.10 -19.91
C THR A 163 -17.48 -9.19 -18.95
N VAL A 164 -18.10 -9.26 -17.80
CA VAL A 164 -17.87 -10.31 -16.78
C VAL A 164 -19.20 -10.96 -16.42
N SER A 165 -19.17 -12.26 -16.22
CA SER A 165 -20.31 -13.04 -15.70
C SER A 165 -20.39 -12.91 -14.18
N ASP A 166 -21.53 -13.23 -13.62
CA ASP A 166 -21.71 -13.29 -12.15
C ASP A 166 -20.73 -14.29 -11.51
N ALA A 167 -20.42 -15.40 -12.18
CA ALA A 167 -19.42 -16.37 -11.71
C ALA A 167 -18.02 -15.75 -11.61
N GLU A 168 -17.57 -14.99 -12.62
CA GLU A 168 -16.28 -14.31 -12.58
C GLU A 168 -16.22 -13.25 -11.48
N VAL A 169 -17.33 -12.55 -11.22
CA VAL A 169 -17.44 -11.60 -10.10
C VAL A 169 -17.37 -12.31 -8.75
N GLN A 170 -18.04 -13.45 -8.60
CA GLN A 170 -17.99 -14.27 -7.39
C GLN A 170 -16.58 -14.82 -7.14
N ASP A 171 -15.89 -15.32 -8.16
CA ASP A 171 -14.53 -15.81 -8.05
C ASP A 171 -13.56 -14.70 -7.64
N PHE A 172 -13.68 -13.52 -8.24
CA PHE A 172 -12.92 -12.33 -7.85
C PHE A 172 -13.19 -11.95 -6.38
N TYR A 173 -14.46 -11.87 -6.00
CA TYR A 173 -14.87 -11.57 -4.63
C TYR A 173 -14.29 -12.59 -3.65
N LYS A 174 -14.36 -13.89 -3.93
CA LYS A 174 -13.82 -14.94 -3.08
C LYS A 174 -12.32 -14.74 -2.81
N VAL A 175 -11.53 -14.43 -3.85
CA VAL A 175 -10.09 -14.17 -3.71
C VAL A 175 -9.84 -12.89 -2.91
N GLN A 176 -10.62 -11.83 -3.15
CA GLN A 176 -10.44 -10.54 -2.53
C GLN A 176 -11.06 -10.41 -1.14
N SER A 177 -11.81 -11.40 -0.70
CA SER A 177 -12.39 -11.51 0.64
C SER A 177 -11.70 -12.55 1.53
N ASP A 178 -10.72 -13.28 0.99
CA ASP A 178 -9.98 -14.30 1.75
C ASP A 178 -9.09 -13.65 2.83
N PRO A 179 -9.30 -13.98 4.11
CA PRO A 179 -8.45 -13.50 5.20
C PRO A 179 -6.97 -13.89 5.07
N GLN A 180 -6.66 -14.94 4.32
CA GLN A 180 -5.28 -15.41 4.09
C GLN A 180 -4.59 -14.63 2.98
N ASN A 181 -5.34 -13.96 2.12
CA ASN A 181 -4.78 -13.12 1.07
C ASN A 181 -4.28 -11.77 1.66
N PRO A 182 -2.96 -11.52 1.69
CA PRO A 182 -2.42 -10.26 2.23
C PRO A 182 -2.86 -9.03 1.43
N GLN A 183 -3.31 -9.22 0.19
CA GLN A 183 -3.80 -8.17 -0.71
C GLN A 183 -5.33 -8.15 -0.82
N ALA A 184 -6.04 -8.89 0.04
CA ALA A 184 -7.50 -8.89 0.05
C ALA A 184 -8.06 -7.47 0.20
N GLN A 185 -8.93 -7.08 -0.73
CA GLN A 185 -9.52 -5.73 -0.75
C GLN A 185 -10.82 -5.67 0.05
N PHE A 186 -11.54 -6.79 0.12
CA PHE A 186 -12.84 -6.90 0.77
C PHE A 186 -12.79 -7.57 2.13
N TYR A 187 -11.59 -7.86 2.62
CA TYR A 187 -11.36 -8.28 3.99
C TYR A 187 -10.66 -7.16 4.77
N ARG A 188 -11.27 -6.78 5.88
CA ARG A 188 -10.66 -5.90 6.88
C ARG A 188 -10.04 -6.77 7.95
N PRO A 189 -8.70 -6.82 8.07
CA PRO A 189 -8.08 -7.66 9.08
C PRO A 189 -8.45 -7.17 10.48
N ALA A 190 -8.44 -8.09 11.44
CA ALA A 190 -8.52 -7.74 12.84
C ALA A 190 -7.38 -6.76 13.19
N THR A 191 -7.68 -5.76 14.00
CA THR A 191 -6.69 -4.83 14.53
C THR A 191 -6.71 -4.83 16.04
N MET A 192 -5.54 -4.60 16.64
CA MET A 192 -5.43 -4.33 18.06
C MET A 192 -4.51 -3.15 18.29
N THR A 193 -4.87 -2.34 19.25
CA THR A 193 -4.05 -1.24 19.76
C THR A 193 -3.45 -1.67 21.08
N PHE A 194 -2.14 -1.54 21.22
CA PHE A 194 -1.42 -1.89 22.41
C PHE A 194 -0.75 -0.67 23.03
N ARG A 195 -0.65 -0.67 24.36
CA ARG A 195 0.45 0.00 25.06
C ARG A 195 1.52 -1.03 25.34
N VAL A 196 2.79 -0.60 25.25
CA VAL A 196 3.92 -1.50 25.38
C VAL A 196 4.98 -0.96 26.34
N ILE A 197 5.67 -1.89 27.00
CA ILE A 197 6.94 -1.66 27.68
C ILE A 197 7.94 -2.56 26.98
N ALA A 198 8.98 -1.98 26.39
CA ALA A 198 10.11 -2.74 25.85
C ALA A 198 11.33 -2.53 26.74
N THR A 199 11.99 -3.61 27.10
CA THR A 199 13.18 -3.57 27.98
C THR A 199 14.34 -4.35 27.35
N PRO A 200 15.60 -3.96 27.63
CA PRO A 200 16.76 -4.68 27.07
C PRO A 200 17.00 -6.04 27.72
N THR A 201 16.49 -6.27 28.96
CA THR A 201 16.71 -7.50 29.70
C THR A 201 15.43 -8.07 30.30
N GLN A 202 15.38 -9.38 30.45
CA GLN A 202 14.25 -10.09 31.05
C GLN A 202 14.00 -9.62 32.49
N GLY A 203 15.06 -9.42 33.29
CA GLY A 203 14.94 -8.99 34.68
C GLY A 203 14.18 -7.66 34.79
N ARG A 204 14.50 -6.67 33.96
CA ARG A 204 13.77 -5.39 33.93
C ARG A 204 12.30 -5.56 33.53
N ALA A 205 12.01 -6.46 32.57
CA ALA A 205 10.62 -6.74 32.22
C ALA A 205 9.85 -7.41 33.34
N VAL A 206 10.47 -8.34 34.07
CA VAL A 206 9.87 -8.98 35.25
C VAL A 206 9.57 -7.96 36.32
N SER A 207 10.53 -7.05 36.63
CA SER A 207 10.32 -5.97 37.62
C SER A 207 9.15 -5.06 37.21
N ALA A 208 9.09 -4.64 35.94
CA ALA A 208 7.98 -3.85 35.42
C ALA A 208 6.63 -4.58 35.59
N LEU A 209 6.59 -5.88 35.29
CA LEU A 209 5.37 -6.67 35.43
C LEU A 209 4.95 -6.84 36.92
N GLN A 210 5.90 -6.97 37.83
CA GLN A 210 5.62 -7.01 39.28
C GLN A 210 4.97 -5.69 39.75
N GLU A 211 5.47 -4.55 39.35
CA GLU A 211 4.86 -3.26 39.65
C GLU A 211 3.45 -3.09 39.07
N LEU A 212 3.25 -3.54 37.82
CA LEU A 212 1.93 -3.52 37.21
C LEU A 212 0.93 -4.39 37.97
N ASN A 213 1.37 -5.53 38.51
CA ASN A 213 0.55 -6.39 39.36
C ASN A 213 0.27 -5.76 40.74
N GLY A 214 1.14 -4.86 41.20
CA GLY A 214 1.00 -4.06 42.41
C GLY A 214 0.16 -2.78 42.26
N SER A 215 -0.58 -2.65 41.14
CA SER A 215 -1.48 -1.53 40.81
C SER A 215 -0.78 -0.26 40.32
N THR A 216 0.50 -0.29 39.96
CA THR A 216 1.16 0.82 39.28
C THR A 216 0.49 1.11 37.95
N PRO A 217 0.11 2.36 37.62
CA PRO A 217 -0.44 2.70 36.32
C PRO A 217 0.52 2.34 35.18
N PHE A 218 0.00 1.73 34.11
CA PHE A 218 0.83 1.24 33.00
C PHE A 218 1.72 2.33 32.38
N GLN A 219 1.24 3.58 32.26
CA GLN A 219 2.02 4.70 31.73
C GLN A 219 3.19 5.09 32.65
N MET A 220 3.06 4.92 33.95
CA MET A 220 4.18 5.16 34.93
C MET A 220 5.27 4.10 34.69
N ALA A 221 4.89 2.82 34.62
CA ALA A 221 5.83 1.75 34.32
C ALA A 221 6.48 1.92 32.93
N VAL A 222 5.74 2.41 31.93
CA VAL A 222 6.33 2.80 30.60
C VAL A 222 7.42 3.84 30.80
N THR A 223 7.15 4.89 31.58
CA THR A 223 8.11 5.98 31.81
C THR A 223 9.38 5.50 32.50
N GLU A 224 9.26 4.52 33.38
CA GLU A 224 10.40 4.01 34.17
C GLU A 224 11.22 2.96 33.42
N TYR A 225 10.52 2.00 32.76
CA TYR A 225 11.16 0.79 32.27
C TYR A 225 11.37 0.77 30.76
N SER A 226 10.52 1.44 29.98
CA SER A 226 10.52 1.28 28.53
C SER A 226 11.67 2.01 27.85
N VAL A 227 12.30 1.33 26.87
CA VAL A 227 13.27 1.92 25.93
C VAL A 227 12.67 2.13 24.52
N ASP A 228 11.41 1.77 24.32
CA ASP A 228 10.72 1.96 23.04
C ASP A 228 10.44 3.45 22.77
N PRO A 229 10.54 3.93 21.52
CA PRO A 229 10.23 5.31 21.16
C PRO A 229 8.82 5.77 21.55
N SER A 230 7.84 4.85 21.63
CA SER A 230 6.47 5.17 22.09
C SER A 230 6.40 5.56 23.57
N ARG A 231 7.51 5.43 24.34
CA ARG A 231 7.62 5.87 25.73
C ARG A 231 7.12 7.31 25.93
N SER A 232 7.45 8.20 25.00
CA SER A 232 7.06 9.62 25.05
C SER A 232 5.53 9.85 25.00
N ILE A 233 4.78 8.87 24.49
CA ILE A 233 3.31 8.89 24.39
C ILE A 233 2.67 7.78 25.26
N GLY A 234 3.36 7.39 26.34
CA GLY A 234 2.89 6.41 27.31
C GLY A 234 2.81 4.99 26.77
N GLY A 235 3.70 4.64 25.81
CA GLY A 235 3.81 3.31 25.23
C GLY A 235 2.74 2.97 24.19
N LEU A 236 1.92 3.93 23.75
CA LEU A 236 0.83 3.68 22.80
C LEU A 236 1.38 3.42 21.40
N LEU A 237 1.03 2.27 20.82
CA LEU A 237 1.33 1.96 19.43
C LEU A 237 0.16 2.32 18.51
N SER A 238 0.46 2.56 17.24
CA SER A 238 -0.57 2.59 16.19
C SER A 238 -1.28 1.24 16.10
N PRO A 239 -2.56 1.19 15.70
CA PRO A 239 -3.29 -0.07 15.55
C PRO A 239 -2.54 -1.07 14.67
N LEU A 240 -2.26 -2.26 15.19
CA LEU A 240 -1.58 -3.33 14.49
C LEU A 240 -2.61 -4.25 13.80
N GLN A 241 -2.39 -4.53 12.54
CA GLN A 241 -3.22 -5.45 11.78
C GLN A 241 -2.71 -6.88 11.92
N ARG A 242 -3.61 -7.82 12.22
CA ARG A 242 -3.26 -9.24 12.29
C ARG A 242 -2.70 -9.71 10.95
N ARG A 243 -1.60 -10.48 10.98
CA ARG A 243 -0.87 -11.02 9.82
C ARG A 243 -0.26 -9.97 8.87
N ARG A 244 -0.31 -8.68 9.24
CA ARG A 244 0.23 -7.56 8.42
C ARG A 244 1.05 -6.59 9.25
N SER A 245 1.42 -6.98 10.46
CA SER A 245 2.25 -6.20 11.39
C SER A 245 3.60 -6.88 11.61
N PRO A 246 4.59 -6.21 12.22
CA PRO A 246 5.84 -6.85 12.60
C PRO A 246 5.66 -8.12 13.44
N LEU A 247 4.57 -8.22 14.22
CA LEU A 247 4.25 -9.40 15.02
C LEU A 247 4.02 -10.67 14.19
N SER A 248 3.71 -10.55 12.88
CA SER A 248 3.56 -11.71 11.99
C SER A 248 4.86 -12.53 11.81
N GLN A 249 6.00 -11.98 12.21
CA GLN A 249 7.28 -12.70 12.26
C GLN A 249 7.33 -13.75 13.40
N ASP A 250 6.46 -13.60 14.41
CA ASP A 250 6.24 -14.59 15.47
C ASP A 250 4.74 -14.92 15.56
N PRO A 251 4.25 -15.90 14.76
CA PRO A 251 2.84 -16.25 14.70
C PRO A 251 2.27 -16.74 16.05
N ALA A 252 3.10 -17.34 16.91
CA ALA A 252 2.68 -17.83 18.21
C ALA A 252 2.45 -16.67 19.19
N LEU A 253 3.33 -15.68 19.20
CA LEU A 253 3.16 -14.45 19.96
C LEU A 253 1.97 -13.65 19.42
N GLU A 254 1.89 -13.48 18.09
CA GLU A 254 0.78 -12.76 17.46
C GLU A 254 -0.57 -13.37 17.87
N ALA A 255 -0.71 -14.71 17.80
CA ALA A 255 -1.95 -15.37 18.18
C ALA A 255 -2.33 -15.06 19.63
N LYS A 256 -1.38 -15.21 20.57
CA LYS A 256 -1.61 -14.91 22.00
C LYS A 256 -2.05 -13.46 22.22
N LEU A 257 -1.42 -12.50 21.53
CA LEU A 257 -1.75 -11.09 21.66
C LEU A 257 -3.16 -10.80 21.10
N TYR A 258 -3.51 -11.38 19.96
CA TYR A 258 -4.84 -11.18 19.37
C TYR A 258 -5.98 -11.90 20.11
N ASP A 259 -5.68 -12.83 21.04
CA ASP A 259 -6.66 -13.43 21.93
C ASP A 259 -6.91 -12.62 23.20
N MET A 260 -6.08 -11.62 23.50
CA MET A 260 -6.22 -10.75 24.68
C MET A 260 -7.56 -10.02 24.68
N LYS A 261 -8.07 -9.78 25.89
CA LYS A 261 -9.19 -8.87 26.15
C LYS A 261 -8.68 -7.45 26.34
N VAL A 262 -9.51 -6.45 26.04
CA VAL A 262 -9.21 -5.05 26.34
C VAL A 262 -8.90 -4.89 27.84
N GLY A 263 -7.81 -4.17 28.15
CA GLY A 263 -7.28 -4.00 29.49
C GLY A 263 -6.34 -5.12 29.97
N GLN A 264 -6.34 -6.28 29.33
CA GLN A 264 -5.45 -7.39 29.70
C GLN A 264 -3.99 -7.06 29.44
N ILE A 265 -3.10 -7.53 30.31
CA ILE A 265 -1.64 -7.43 30.19
C ILE A 265 -1.09 -8.82 29.88
N GLN A 266 -0.14 -8.87 28.93
CA GLN A 266 0.56 -10.07 28.49
C GLN A 266 2.07 -9.79 28.43
N GLY A 267 2.86 -10.71 28.91
CA GLY A 267 4.33 -10.65 28.90
C GLY A 267 4.93 -11.26 30.14
N PRO A 268 6.27 -11.16 30.33
CA PRO A 268 7.22 -10.68 29.33
C PRO A 268 7.38 -11.65 28.17
N ALA A 269 7.45 -11.16 26.95
CA ALA A 269 7.70 -11.92 25.73
C ALA A 269 8.96 -11.41 25.06
N PHE A 270 9.84 -12.32 24.59
CA PHE A 270 11.02 -11.93 23.83
C PHE A 270 10.66 -11.78 22.36
N PHE A 271 10.82 -10.59 21.82
CA PHE A 271 10.54 -10.29 20.42
C PHE A 271 11.47 -9.18 19.92
N ASN A 272 11.98 -9.28 18.72
CA ASN A 272 12.86 -8.30 18.11
C ASN A 272 14.00 -7.83 19.01
N LYS A 273 14.73 -8.79 19.62
CA LYS A 273 15.89 -8.59 20.51
C LYS A 273 15.60 -7.83 21.82
N GLN A 274 14.35 -7.69 22.18
CA GLN A 274 13.91 -7.02 23.42
C GLN A 274 12.87 -7.86 24.14
N TRP A 275 12.62 -7.52 25.41
CA TRP A 275 11.57 -8.12 26.22
C TRP A 275 10.39 -7.17 26.30
N TRP A 276 9.21 -7.64 25.92
CA TRP A 276 8.03 -6.83 25.76
C TRP A 276 6.93 -7.23 26.72
N ILE A 277 6.24 -6.21 27.26
CA ILE A 277 4.97 -6.34 27.96
C ILE A 277 3.94 -5.56 27.13
N PHE A 278 2.82 -6.18 26.88
CA PHE A 278 1.73 -5.63 26.08
C PHE A 278 0.50 -5.45 26.94
N ARG A 279 -0.17 -4.32 26.83
CA ARG A 279 -1.52 -4.11 27.33
C ARG A 279 -2.44 -3.82 26.16
N CYS A 280 -3.54 -4.56 26.04
CA CYS A 280 -4.54 -4.33 25.02
C CYS A 280 -5.37 -3.10 25.36
N GLU A 281 -5.33 -2.08 24.50
CA GLU A 281 -6.12 -0.84 24.69
C GLU A 281 -7.43 -0.89 23.90
N ASP A 282 -7.40 -1.47 22.70
CA ASP A 282 -8.55 -1.58 21.80
C ASP A 282 -8.44 -2.80 20.89
N LYS A 283 -9.57 -3.33 20.45
CA LYS A 283 -9.66 -4.50 19.60
C LYS A 283 -10.78 -4.37 18.59
N SER A 284 -10.45 -4.52 17.32
CA SER A 284 -11.42 -4.67 16.23
C SER A 284 -11.32 -6.06 15.62
N LEU A 285 -12.47 -6.71 15.46
CA LEU A 285 -12.52 -8.03 14.82
C LEU A 285 -12.33 -7.89 13.31
N GLY A 286 -11.75 -8.94 12.71
CA GLY A 286 -11.68 -9.04 11.25
C GLY A 286 -13.10 -9.12 10.64
N GLN A 287 -13.29 -8.42 9.54
CA GLN A 287 -14.59 -8.37 8.86
C GLN A 287 -14.43 -8.53 7.36
N THR A 288 -15.20 -9.43 6.78
CA THR A 288 -15.39 -9.50 5.33
C THR A 288 -16.55 -8.57 4.94
N LEU A 289 -16.31 -7.70 3.96
CA LEU A 289 -17.36 -6.85 3.41
C LEU A 289 -18.30 -7.71 2.55
N PRO A 290 -19.62 -7.69 2.79
CA PRO A 290 -20.55 -8.50 2.01
C PRO A 290 -20.60 -8.01 0.55
N LEU A 291 -20.68 -8.94 -0.41
CA LEU A 291 -20.70 -8.61 -1.84
C LEU A 291 -21.81 -7.61 -2.21
N SER A 292 -22.95 -7.67 -1.54
CA SER A 292 -24.05 -6.73 -1.77
C SER A 292 -23.67 -5.26 -1.52
N SER A 293 -22.72 -5.00 -0.61
CA SER A 293 -22.28 -3.64 -0.28
C SER A 293 -21.14 -3.14 -1.17
N ILE A 294 -20.49 -4.03 -1.95
CA ILE A 294 -19.31 -3.71 -2.78
C ILE A 294 -19.43 -4.28 -4.19
N LYS A 295 -20.68 -4.51 -4.67
CA LYS A 295 -20.92 -5.19 -5.96
C LYS A 295 -20.24 -4.47 -7.12
N ASP A 296 -20.35 -3.16 -7.19
CA ASP A 296 -19.78 -2.35 -8.27
C ASP A 296 -18.25 -2.43 -8.27
N GLU A 297 -17.65 -2.42 -7.08
CA GLU A 297 -16.20 -2.61 -6.90
C GLU A 297 -15.75 -3.99 -7.34
N ALA A 298 -16.52 -5.02 -7.01
CA ALA A 298 -16.21 -6.39 -7.39
C ALA A 298 -16.32 -6.60 -8.90
N VAL A 299 -17.36 -6.04 -9.52
CA VAL A 299 -17.53 -6.07 -10.98
C VAL A 299 -16.39 -5.34 -11.68
N LEU A 300 -16.03 -4.13 -11.23
CA LEU A 300 -14.92 -3.37 -11.79
C LEU A 300 -13.59 -4.11 -11.63
N GLY A 301 -13.32 -4.67 -10.45
CA GLY A 301 -12.11 -5.44 -10.19
C GLY A 301 -12.01 -6.69 -11.07
N ALA A 302 -13.10 -7.45 -11.23
CA ALA A 302 -13.15 -8.59 -12.12
C ALA A 302 -12.93 -8.19 -13.60
N LYS A 303 -13.52 -7.08 -14.04
CA LYS A 303 -13.27 -6.52 -15.38
C LYS A 303 -11.81 -6.14 -15.59
N ILE A 304 -11.17 -5.48 -14.60
CA ILE A 304 -9.76 -5.11 -14.69
C ILE A 304 -8.88 -6.34 -14.81
N ILE A 305 -9.09 -7.38 -13.99
CA ILE A 305 -8.32 -8.64 -14.08
C ILE A 305 -8.47 -9.26 -15.47
N LYS A 306 -9.71 -9.39 -15.94
CA LYS A 306 -10.00 -9.95 -17.27
C LYS A 306 -9.43 -9.08 -18.39
N GLY A 307 -9.60 -7.76 -18.31
CA GLY A 307 -9.09 -6.81 -19.28
C GLY A 307 -7.56 -6.79 -19.34
N THR A 308 -6.89 -6.83 -18.20
CA THR A 308 -5.42 -6.94 -18.13
C THR A 308 -4.94 -8.22 -18.81
N LYS A 309 -5.63 -9.34 -18.60
CA LYS A 309 -5.28 -10.62 -19.23
C LYS A 309 -5.48 -10.61 -20.74
N LEU A 310 -6.56 -10.02 -21.23
CA LEU A 310 -6.95 -10.07 -22.64
C LEU A 310 -6.35 -8.92 -23.46
N ASN A 311 -6.36 -7.71 -22.91
CA ASN A 311 -6.02 -6.47 -23.61
C ASN A 311 -4.68 -5.87 -23.16
N GLY A 312 -4.14 -6.29 -22.00
CA GLY A 312 -3.01 -5.61 -21.37
C GLY A 312 -1.80 -5.43 -22.28
N ALA A 313 -1.39 -6.49 -23.00
CA ALA A 313 -0.24 -6.42 -23.91
C ALA A 313 -0.49 -5.48 -25.10
N ALA A 314 -1.70 -5.51 -25.69
CA ALA A 314 -2.06 -4.63 -26.78
C ALA A 314 -2.14 -3.16 -26.32
N VAL A 315 -2.77 -2.92 -25.18
CA VAL A 315 -2.87 -1.58 -24.59
C VAL A 315 -1.48 -1.01 -24.27
N GLU A 316 -0.58 -1.83 -23.73
CA GLU A 316 0.81 -1.41 -23.46
C GLU A 316 1.54 -1.04 -24.74
N ALA A 317 1.46 -1.87 -25.79
CA ALA A 317 2.09 -1.58 -27.09
C ALA A 317 1.52 -0.30 -27.72
N GLU A 318 0.21 -0.10 -27.68
CA GLU A 318 -0.43 1.12 -28.19
C GLU A 318 -0.04 2.36 -27.37
N PHE A 319 0.09 2.22 -26.05
CA PHE A 319 0.54 3.31 -25.19
C PHE A 319 1.99 3.70 -25.49
N GLN A 320 2.88 2.73 -25.68
CA GLN A 320 4.28 3.00 -26.06
C GLN A 320 4.37 3.71 -27.43
N GLN A 321 3.56 3.31 -28.40
CA GLN A 321 3.48 4.00 -29.69
C GLN A 321 2.95 5.44 -29.53
N PHE A 322 1.95 5.63 -28.68
CA PHE A 322 1.41 6.95 -28.36
C PHE A 322 2.47 7.83 -27.68
N GLU A 323 3.18 7.30 -26.69
CA GLU A 323 4.27 7.99 -25.99
C GLU A 323 5.39 8.42 -26.96
N ALA A 324 5.85 7.49 -27.81
CA ALA A 324 6.88 7.76 -28.80
C ALA A 324 6.47 8.82 -29.86
N ALA A 325 5.18 8.92 -30.16
CA ALA A 325 4.64 9.93 -31.07
C ALA A 325 4.28 11.26 -30.39
N SER A 326 4.40 11.34 -29.05
CA SER A 326 4.04 12.52 -28.27
C SER A 326 5.17 13.57 -28.30
N SER A 327 4.80 14.84 -28.45
CA SER A 327 5.77 15.94 -28.35
C SER A 327 5.97 16.31 -26.89
N LEU A 328 7.15 15.98 -26.37
CA LEU A 328 7.56 16.29 -24.98
C LEU A 328 8.59 17.40 -24.98
N GLN A 329 8.34 18.47 -24.22
CA GLN A 329 9.24 19.62 -24.12
C GLN A 329 9.53 19.95 -22.66
N ALA A 330 10.81 20.00 -22.31
CA ALA A 330 11.27 20.47 -21.01
C ALA A 330 11.81 21.90 -21.15
N PHE A 331 11.18 22.86 -20.47
CA PHE A 331 11.62 24.27 -20.47
C PHE A 331 12.74 24.54 -19.44
N TRP A 332 12.94 23.60 -18.51
CA TRP A 332 14.01 23.67 -17.52
C TRP A 332 14.98 22.51 -17.73
N VAL A 333 16.26 22.85 -17.94
CA VAL A 333 17.33 21.88 -18.23
C VAL A 333 17.38 20.76 -17.18
N GLN A 334 17.19 21.09 -15.91
CA GLN A 334 17.21 20.11 -14.82
C GLN A 334 16.12 19.02 -14.90
N TYR A 335 15.07 19.24 -15.70
CA TYR A 335 14.00 18.28 -15.91
C TYR A 335 14.00 17.65 -17.30
N GLN A 336 14.98 17.95 -18.13
CA GLN A 336 15.02 17.44 -19.50
C GLN A 336 14.93 15.90 -19.52
N HIS A 337 15.78 15.24 -18.76
CA HIS A 337 15.77 13.76 -18.67
C HIS A 337 14.44 13.22 -18.12
N ALA A 338 13.84 13.85 -17.13
CA ALA A 338 12.56 13.41 -16.56
C ALA A 338 11.37 13.57 -17.54
N VAL A 339 11.47 14.50 -18.49
CA VAL A 339 10.39 14.81 -19.47
C VAL A 339 10.59 14.02 -20.76
N THR A 340 11.80 13.96 -21.29
CA THR A 340 12.07 13.39 -22.61
C THR A 340 12.65 11.98 -22.57
N GLY A 341 13.06 11.48 -21.41
CA GLY A 341 13.68 10.18 -21.25
C GLY A 341 15.12 10.07 -21.78
N HIS A 342 15.76 11.21 -22.18
CA HIS A 342 17.10 11.25 -22.75
C HIS A 342 18.00 12.20 -21.96
#